data_ef64e545ec272d133e4db3c474b7307f
#
_entry.id   ef64e545ec272d133e4db3c474b7307f
#
_cell.length_a   1.000
_cell.length_b   1.000
_cell.length_c   1.000
_cell.angle_alpha   90.00
_cell.angle_beta   90.00
_cell.angle_gamma   90.00
#
_symmetry.space_group_name_H-M   'P 1'
#
loop_
_entity.id
_entity.type
_entity.pdbx_description
1 polymer ?
#
loop_
_entity_poly.entity_id
_entity_poly.type
_entity_poly.pdbx_seq_one_letter_code
_entity_poly.pdbx_strand_id
1 'polypeptide(L)'
;QNQYYVDKTMYLPLLENQPSNIFFIRPRRFGKSIFLSMLHAYYDCSKKEKFQTLFGDLWVGKHPTPLQGKYQILHLDFSYVGGGIEKLEENFNMYLRVKLDGFMRVYQEFYLADFKKRFFQSDSGTEKLALLQDETAAKGIPLYLIIDEYDNFTNTVLNEQGENVYWAITHADGFYRDVFKKFKGMFERIFITGVSPVTLDDVTSGFNIGWHISTKPEFNQMLGFSQEEVRNMFAYYKEVGGIPATSDIEVMIDEMKPWYDNYCFSEDALHTQSKVFNSDMVIYYLRNYIDRGEAPKQMIDPNTKTDYNKMKKLLQLDKLDGDRKGVIRTIAETGQIVTTLEETFPASRLTNPQTFTSLLFYYGMLTIKGTFGDMMILGIPNNNVRKQYYGYLLEQYQEEKFVDLNQMKILFTYMALEGKWREGLQFMADAYSQVSSVRDGIESERNLQGFFMAYLNLNNYYYTAPELELNHGYCDFFLLPNLTHYATKHSYILELKVLSKKDYESKPEDGKLSKAEAQWQEAEAQIKRYAVAPRVEALRQGTTLHKIIMQFVAGKLVRMEEVAC
;
A
#
# COMPACT_ATOMS: atom_id res chain seq x y z
N GLN A 1 -22.58 -11.19 17.68
CA GLN A 1 -22.52 -10.95 16.24
C GLN A 1 -21.74 -12.10 15.62
N ASN A 2 -22.37 -12.86 14.71
CA ASN A 2 -21.73 -13.95 13.97
C ASN A 2 -20.79 -13.35 12.91
N GLN A 3 -19.63 -12.85 13.32
CA GLN A 3 -18.58 -12.37 12.42
C GLN A 3 -17.47 -13.42 12.35
N TYR A 4 -17.01 -13.73 11.16
CA TYR A 4 -15.88 -14.62 10.95
C TYR A 4 -14.59 -13.93 11.44
N TYR A 5 -13.81 -14.64 12.22
CA TYR A 5 -12.49 -14.21 12.68
C TYR A 5 -11.40 -15.00 11.97
N VAL A 6 -10.52 -14.32 11.25
CA VAL A 6 -9.33 -14.96 10.67
C VAL A 6 -8.32 -15.20 11.77
N ASP A 7 -8.10 -16.46 12.09
CA ASP A 7 -7.22 -16.85 13.20
C ASP A 7 -5.75 -16.58 12.86
N LYS A 8 -5.13 -15.71 13.64
CA LYS A 8 -3.70 -15.40 13.60
C LYS A 8 -2.99 -15.77 14.93
N THR A 9 -3.64 -16.54 15.79
CA THR A 9 -3.10 -16.85 17.11
C THR A 9 -1.90 -17.80 17.06
N MET A 10 -1.67 -18.51 15.95
CA MET A 10 -0.48 -19.34 15.75
C MET A 10 0.83 -18.55 15.74
N TYR A 11 0.76 -17.22 15.57
CA TYR A 11 1.93 -16.36 15.64
C TYR A 11 2.38 -16.01 17.05
N LEU A 12 1.56 -16.28 18.09
CA LEU A 12 1.90 -15.98 19.49
C LEU A 12 3.18 -16.67 19.95
N PRO A 13 3.35 -18.00 19.78
CA PRO A 13 4.60 -18.67 20.15
C PRO A 13 5.81 -18.16 19.36
N LEU A 14 5.63 -17.79 18.10
CA LEU A 14 6.71 -17.24 17.27
C LEU A 14 7.15 -15.87 17.79
N LEU A 15 6.22 -15.03 18.24
CA LEU A 15 6.52 -13.74 18.85
C LEU A 15 7.19 -13.91 20.22
N GLU A 16 6.79 -14.91 21.01
CA GLU A 16 7.38 -15.20 22.31
C GLU A 16 8.84 -15.64 22.21
N ASN A 17 9.21 -16.30 21.11
CA ASN A 17 10.58 -16.72 20.80
C ASN A 17 11.47 -15.57 20.28
N GLN A 18 10.90 -14.38 19.97
CA GLN A 18 11.69 -13.21 19.61
C GLN A 18 12.18 -12.47 20.88
N PRO A 19 13.19 -11.59 20.74
CA PRO A 19 13.57 -10.68 21.83
C PRO A 19 12.38 -9.91 22.38
N SER A 20 12.49 -9.48 23.64
CA SER A 20 11.36 -8.89 24.38
C SER A 20 10.79 -7.60 23.80
N ASN A 21 11.60 -6.84 23.04
CA ASN A 21 11.20 -5.59 22.42
C ASN A 21 11.10 -5.77 20.91
N ILE A 22 9.88 -5.72 20.38
CA ILE A 22 9.57 -6.05 18.99
C ILE A 22 9.03 -4.81 18.28
N PHE A 23 9.56 -4.55 17.06
CA PHE A 23 8.99 -3.61 16.11
C PHE A 23 8.44 -4.37 14.91
N PHE A 24 7.17 -4.11 14.61
CA PHE A 24 6.48 -4.71 13.48
C PHE A 24 5.73 -3.66 12.66
N ILE A 25 6.22 -3.39 11.47
CA ILE A 25 5.67 -2.39 10.56
C ILE A 25 4.92 -3.10 9.43
N ARG A 26 3.72 -2.61 9.13
CA ARG A 26 2.91 -3.02 7.97
C ARG A 26 2.16 -1.83 7.42
N PRO A 27 1.84 -1.84 6.14
CA PRO A 27 1.00 -0.82 5.55
C PRO A 27 -0.33 -0.69 6.31
N ARG A 28 -1.02 0.41 6.09
CA ARG A 28 -2.36 0.59 6.65
C ARG A 28 -3.31 -0.47 6.13
N ARG A 29 -4.36 -0.77 6.94
CA ARG A 29 -5.47 -1.64 6.55
C ARG A 29 -5.11 -3.12 6.38
N PHE A 30 -4.00 -3.55 6.97
CA PHE A 30 -3.61 -4.97 7.05
C PHE A 30 -4.07 -5.67 8.34
N GLY A 31 -4.84 -5.00 9.21
CA GLY A 31 -5.38 -5.61 10.43
C GLY A 31 -4.53 -5.43 11.68
N LYS A 32 -3.60 -4.46 11.73
CA LYS A 32 -2.73 -4.19 12.90
C LYS A 32 -3.50 -4.09 14.21
N SER A 33 -4.47 -3.19 14.29
CA SER A 33 -5.20 -2.90 15.54
C SER A 33 -6.02 -4.09 16.03
N ILE A 34 -6.56 -4.93 15.12
CA ILE A 34 -7.25 -6.18 15.50
C ILE A 34 -6.26 -7.16 16.09
N PHE A 35 -5.07 -7.31 15.49
CA PHE A 35 -4.00 -8.17 16.00
C PHE A 35 -3.52 -7.71 17.38
N LEU A 36 -3.33 -6.40 17.60
CA LEU A 36 -2.97 -5.86 18.90
C LEU A 36 -4.06 -6.09 19.95
N SER A 37 -5.33 -6.02 19.56
CA SER A 37 -6.45 -6.35 20.44
C SER A 37 -6.42 -7.82 20.86
N MET A 38 -6.02 -8.72 19.97
CA MET A 38 -5.82 -10.14 20.24
C MET A 38 -4.63 -10.36 21.18
N LEU A 39 -3.47 -9.72 20.94
CA LEU A 39 -2.32 -9.74 21.86
C LEU A 39 -2.71 -9.28 23.25
N HIS A 40 -3.39 -8.13 23.32
CA HIS A 40 -3.89 -7.60 24.59
C HIS A 40 -4.80 -8.61 25.29
N ALA A 41 -5.77 -9.18 24.60
CA ALA A 41 -6.71 -10.12 25.20
C ALA A 41 -6.02 -11.41 25.69
N TYR A 42 -4.99 -11.87 24.98
CA TYR A 42 -4.29 -13.10 25.30
C TYR A 42 -3.35 -12.99 26.51
N TYR A 43 -2.58 -11.90 26.57
CA TYR A 43 -1.56 -11.73 27.61
C TYR A 43 -2.07 -11.06 28.89
N ASP A 44 -3.24 -10.43 28.85
CA ASP A 44 -3.83 -9.68 29.97
C ASP A 44 -4.25 -10.60 31.12
N CYS A 45 -3.63 -10.41 32.28
CA CYS A 45 -3.95 -11.19 33.50
C CYS A 45 -5.40 -10.98 33.97
N SER A 46 -6.02 -9.85 33.71
CA SER A 46 -7.43 -9.58 34.04
C SER A 46 -8.42 -10.39 33.20
N LYS A 47 -7.96 -10.95 32.07
CA LYS A 47 -8.77 -11.76 31.13
C LYS A 47 -8.48 -13.25 31.21
N LYS A 48 -7.59 -13.68 32.12
CA LYS A 48 -7.13 -15.05 32.22
C LYS A 48 -8.28 -16.05 32.32
N GLU A 49 -9.30 -15.76 33.11
CA GLU A 49 -10.47 -16.62 33.29
C GLU A 49 -11.39 -16.69 32.06
N LYS A 50 -11.29 -15.70 31.16
CA LYS A 50 -12.06 -15.66 29.92
C LYS A 50 -11.38 -16.38 28.75
N PHE A 51 -10.24 -17.04 29.00
CA PHE A 51 -9.43 -17.67 27.97
C PHE A 51 -10.24 -18.62 27.07
N GLN A 52 -10.99 -19.53 27.66
CA GLN A 52 -11.81 -20.49 26.91
C GLN A 52 -12.89 -19.78 26.05
N THR A 53 -13.51 -18.76 26.59
CA THR A 53 -14.54 -17.99 25.84
C THR A 53 -13.96 -17.21 24.67
N LEU A 54 -12.73 -16.68 24.82
CA LEU A 54 -12.11 -15.81 23.82
C LEU A 54 -11.29 -16.58 22.78
N PHE A 55 -10.66 -17.68 23.20
CA PHE A 55 -9.65 -18.38 22.40
C PHE A 55 -9.91 -19.87 22.23
N GLY A 56 -10.92 -20.46 22.90
CA GLY A 56 -11.14 -21.91 22.94
C GLY A 56 -11.21 -22.58 21.57
N ASP A 57 -11.86 -21.93 20.61
CA ASP A 57 -12.03 -22.43 19.24
C ASP A 57 -10.86 -22.10 18.30
N LEU A 58 -9.93 -21.23 18.74
CA LEU A 58 -8.79 -20.79 17.97
C LEU A 58 -7.58 -21.72 18.13
N TRP A 59 -6.60 -21.57 17.26
CA TRP A 59 -5.38 -22.39 17.30
C TRP A 59 -4.70 -22.36 18.69
N VAL A 60 -4.54 -21.16 19.27
CA VAL A 60 -3.90 -21.01 20.59
C VAL A 60 -4.75 -21.56 21.74
N GLY A 61 -6.06 -21.69 21.56
CA GLY A 61 -6.94 -22.35 22.54
C GLY A 61 -6.57 -23.82 22.76
N LYS A 62 -6.07 -24.45 21.69
CA LYS A 62 -5.57 -25.84 21.70
C LYS A 62 -4.07 -25.93 22.03
N HIS A 63 -3.34 -24.83 21.89
CA HIS A 63 -1.87 -24.73 22.05
C HIS A 63 -1.49 -23.52 22.91
N PRO A 64 -1.99 -23.42 24.18
CA PRO A 64 -1.70 -22.24 25.01
C PRO A 64 -0.22 -22.19 25.37
N THR A 65 0.30 -20.97 25.50
CA THR A 65 1.69 -20.74 25.92
C THR A 65 1.77 -20.46 27.42
N PRO A 66 2.97 -20.59 28.04
CA PRO A 66 3.16 -20.23 29.44
C PRO A 66 2.92 -18.77 29.80
N LEU A 67 2.92 -17.88 28.77
CA LEU A 67 2.74 -16.44 28.96
C LEU A 67 1.27 -15.99 28.87
N GLN A 68 0.33 -16.91 28.66
CA GLN A 68 -1.10 -16.61 28.62
C GLN A 68 -1.56 -16.02 29.96
N GLY A 69 -2.20 -14.83 29.90
CA GLY A 69 -2.74 -14.15 31.07
C GLY A 69 -1.68 -13.82 32.14
N LYS A 70 -0.43 -13.55 31.74
CA LYS A 70 0.68 -13.29 32.67
C LYS A 70 0.82 -11.80 33.01
N TYR A 71 0.50 -10.88 32.09
CA TYR A 71 0.93 -9.49 32.16
C TYR A 71 -0.20 -8.53 32.54
N GLN A 72 0.17 -7.41 33.17
CA GLN A 72 -0.63 -6.20 33.15
C GLN A 72 -0.28 -5.43 31.88
N ILE A 73 -1.28 -5.08 31.08
CA ILE A 73 -1.09 -4.50 29.74
C ILE A 73 -1.32 -3.01 29.76
N LEU A 74 -0.31 -2.24 29.35
CA LEU A 74 -0.49 -0.84 28.97
C LEU A 74 -0.60 -0.78 27.43
N HIS A 75 -1.77 -0.41 26.91
CA HIS A 75 -2.01 -0.28 25.49
C HIS A 75 -2.17 1.20 25.10
N LEU A 76 -1.24 1.70 24.33
CA LEU A 76 -1.19 3.07 23.83
C LEU A 76 -1.46 3.08 22.34
N ASP A 77 -2.28 4.01 21.89
CA ASP A 77 -2.54 4.28 20.46
C ASP A 77 -2.24 5.77 20.21
N PHE A 78 -1.15 6.03 19.52
CA PHE A 78 -0.69 7.41 19.30
C PHE A 78 -1.46 8.14 18.19
N SER A 79 -2.43 7.50 17.53
CA SER A 79 -3.35 8.20 16.65
C SER A 79 -4.22 9.22 17.39
N TYR A 80 -4.41 9.04 18.69
CA TYR A 80 -5.14 9.98 19.57
C TYR A 80 -4.31 11.15 20.05
N VAL A 81 -3.00 11.17 19.78
CA VAL A 81 -2.11 12.29 20.13
C VAL A 81 -2.06 13.26 18.95
N GLY A 82 -2.51 14.48 19.16
CA GLY A 82 -2.54 15.51 18.12
C GLY A 82 -2.57 16.91 18.71
N GLY A 83 -2.71 17.90 17.84
CA GLY A 83 -2.72 19.32 18.21
C GLY A 83 -1.50 20.07 17.63
N GLY A 84 -1.49 21.41 17.80
CA GLY A 84 -0.36 22.22 17.37
C GLY A 84 0.92 21.84 18.10
N ILE A 85 2.07 22.03 17.43
CA ILE A 85 3.39 21.61 17.92
C ILE A 85 3.70 22.15 19.32
N GLU A 86 3.27 23.40 19.61
CA GLU A 86 3.50 24.05 20.89
C GLU A 86 2.82 23.33 22.08
N LYS A 87 1.78 22.54 21.82
CA LYS A 87 1.02 21.78 22.83
C LYS A 87 1.21 20.28 22.72
N LEU A 88 2.04 19.81 21.80
CA LEU A 88 2.16 18.39 21.50
C LEU A 88 2.64 17.58 22.70
N GLU A 89 3.65 18.07 23.42
CA GLU A 89 4.18 17.46 24.64
C GLU A 89 3.13 17.47 25.76
N GLU A 90 2.42 18.58 25.96
CA GLU A 90 1.33 18.69 26.94
C GLU A 90 0.20 17.71 26.61
N ASN A 91 -0.24 17.66 25.34
CA ASN A 91 -1.28 16.75 24.86
C ASN A 91 -0.85 15.28 25.01
N PHE A 92 0.41 14.97 24.72
CA PHE A 92 0.96 13.63 24.92
C PHE A 92 0.95 13.24 26.40
N ASN A 93 1.40 14.15 27.28
CA ASN A 93 1.40 13.91 28.73
C ASN A 93 -0.03 13.73 29.28
N MET A 94 -0.99 14.54 28.82
CA MET A 94 -2.40 14.38 29.16
C MET A 94 -2.96 13.03 28.67
N TYR A 95 -2.67 12.65 27.44
CA TYR A 95 -3.07 11.34 26.89
C TYR A 95 -2.52 10.19 27.74
N LEU A 96 -1.21 10.24 28.06
CA LEU A 96 -0.55 9.23 28.87
C LEU A 96 -1.18 9.13 30.27
N ARG A 97 -1.50 10.29 30.90
CA ARG A 97 -2.22 10.34 32.17
C ARG A 97 -3.55 9.58 32.12
N VAL A 98 -4.37 9.86 31.10
CA VAL A 98 -5.69 9.22 30.92
C VAL A 98 -5.54 7.70 30.75
N LYS A 99 -4.55 7.26 29.95
CA LYS A 99 -4.30 5.83 29.74
C LYS A 99 -3.82 5.13 31.02
N LEU A 100 -2.95 5.77 31.79
CA LEU A 100 -2.45 5.25 33.06
C LEU A 100 -3.54 5.21 34.14
N ASP A 101 -4.45 6.20 34.17
CA ASP A 101 -5.62 6.17 35.05
C ASP A 101 -6.54 4.99 34.71
N GLY A 102 -6.75 4.75 33.41
CA GLY A 102 -7.50 3.58 32.93
C GLY A 102 -6.83 2.25 33.34
N PHE A 103 -5.52 2.14 33.14
CA PHE A 103 -4.70 1.01 33.57
C PHE A 103 -4.85 0.75 35.07
N MET A 104 -4.69 1.77 35.90
CA MET A 104 -4.80 1.62 37.36
C MET A 104 -6.19 1.17 37.80
N ARG A 105 -7.27 1.60 37.13
CA ARG A 105 -8.63 1.14 37.43
C ARG A 105 -8.84 -0.33 37.09
N VAL A 106 -8.25 -0.82 36.00
CA VAL A 106 -8.34 -2.23 35.58
C VAL A 106 -7.61 -3.15 36.57
N TYR A 107 -6.41 -2.75 36.99
CA TYR A 107 -5.53 -3.57 37.82
C TYR A 107 -5.50 -3.14 39.31
N GLN A 108 -6.48 -2.37 39.79
CA GLN A 108 -6.49 -1.76 41.11
C GLN A 108 -6.33 -2.76 42.27
N GLU A 109 -6.70 -4.02 42.07
CA GLU A 109 -6.60 -5.06 43.09
C GLU A 109 -5.16 -5.48 43.39
N PHE A 110 -4.25 -5.26 42.47
CA PHE A 110 -2.82 -5.55 42.63
C PHE A 110 -2.07 -4.47 43.42
N TYR A 111 -2.71 -3.32 43.71
CA TYR A 111 -2.08 -2.15 44.30
C TYR A 111 -2.71 -1.76 45.63
N LEU A 112 -1.85 -1.39 46.60
CA LEU A 112 -2.28 -0.95 47.93
C LEU A 112 -3.01 0.41 47.86
N ALA A 113 -3.90 0.67 48.83
CA ALA A 113 -4.70 1.87 48.88
C ALA A 113 -3.86 3.18 48.88
N ASP A 114 -2.76 3.19 49.65
CA ASP A 114 -1.87 4.35 49.76
C ASP A 114 -1.14 4.63 48.46
N PHE A 115 -0.72 3.60 47.72
CA PHE A 115 -0.13 3.76 46.42
C PHE A 115 -1.16 4.34 45.41
N LYS A 116 -2.35 3.76 45.36
CA LYS A 116 -3.44 4.25 44.50
C LYS A 116 -3.77 5.71 44.78
N LYS A 117 -3.80 6.11 46.06
CA LYS A 117 -4.06 7.51 46.44
C LYS A 117 -2.99 8.46 45.87
N ARG A 118 -1.71 8.14 46.05
CA ARG A 118 -0.59 8.92 45.48
C ARG A 118 -0.65 8.98 43.97
N PHE A 119 -0.90 7.83 43.35
CA PHE A 119 -0.98 7.72 41.89
C PHE A 119 -2.08 8.61 41.29
N PHE A 120 -3.29 8.59 41.87
CA PHE A 120 -4.40 9.41 41.38
C PHE A 120 -4.27 10.91 41.73
N GLN A 121 -3.46 11.26 42.71
CA GLN A 121 -3.16 12.67 43.06
C GLN A 121 -2.22 13.36 42.06
N SER A 122 -1.39 12.59 41.33
CA SER A 122 -0.55 13.17 40.29
C SER A 122 -1.36 13.57 39.06
N ASP A 123 -1.11 14.77 38.54
CA ASP A 123 -1.70 15.29 37.31
C ASP A 123 -0.78 15.08 36.08
N SER A 124 0.41 14.53 36.25
CA SER A 124 1.38 14.29 35.21
C SER A 124 1.41 12.82 34.77
N GLY A 125 1.25 12.56 33.46
CA GLY A 125 1.38 11.22 32.90
C GLY A 125 2.79 10.65 33.08
N THR A 126 3.82 11.46 32.93
CA THR A 126 5.22 11.03 33.13
C THR A 126 5.54 10.72 34.57
N GLU A 127 4.98 11.47 35.54
CA GLU A 127 5.11 11.17 36.97
C GLU A 127 4.38 9.88 37.35
N LYS A 128 3.15 9.67 36.85
CA LYS A 128 2.42 8.42 37.04
C LYS A 128 3.18 7.22 36.50
N LEU A 129 3.85 7.38 35.34
CA LEU A 129 4.67 6.33 34.76
C LEU A 129 5.84 5.97 35.68
N ALA A 130 6.52 6.95 36.26
CA ALA A 130 7.62 6.74 37.20
C ALA A 130 7.14 6.05 38.49
N LEU A 131 6.01 6.51 39.06
CA LEU A 131 5.41 5.88 40.23
C LEU A 131 5.05 4.40 39.96
N LEU A 132 4.48 4.12 38.79
CA LEU A 132 4.12 2.76 38.39
C LEU A 132 5.37 1.88 38.20
N GLN A 133 6.43 2.42 37.62
CA GLN A 133 7.71 1.73 37.44
C GLN A 133 8.30 1.28 38.77
N ASP A 134 8.40 2.17 39.74
CA ASP A 134 8.95 1.89 41.06
C ASP A 134 8.12 0.81 41.80
N GLU A 135 6.81 0.95 41.76
CA GLU A 135 5.90 0.03 42.46
C GLU A 135 5.91 -1.38 41.85
N THR A 136 5.89 -1.47 40.52
CA THR A 136 5.90 -2.76 39.80
C THR A 136 7.23 -3.47 39.92
N ALA A 137 8.34 -2.72 39.87
CA ALA A 137 9.69 -3.27 40.11
C ALA A 137 9.82 -3.83 41.55
N ALA A 138 9.35 -3.07 42.55
CA ALA A 138 9.39 -3.52 43.96
C ALA A 138 8.56 -4.79 44.22
N LYS A 139 7.47 -4.98 43.49
CA LYS A 139 6.56 -6.12 43.65
C LYS A 139 6.80 -7.25 42.64
N GLY A 140 7.68 -7.10 41.67
CA GLY A 140 7.91 -8.07 40.63
C GLY A 140 6.67 -8.29 39.72
N ILE A 141 5.87 -7.24 39.48
CA ILE A 141 4.68 -7.31 38.64
C ILE A 141 5.12 -7.21 37.17
N PRO A 142 4.87 -8.24 36.33
CA PRO A 142 5.27 -8.20 34.93
C PRO A 142 4.36 -7.28 34.10
N LEU A 143 4.94 -6.35 33.38
CA LEU A 143 4.26 -5.41 32.50
C LEU A 143 4.54 -5.70 31.05
N TYR A 144 3.52 -5.52 30.18
CA TYR A 144 3.64 -5.57 28.74
C TYR A 144 3.12 -4.26 28.14
N LEU A 145 3.94 -3.61 27.33
CA LEU A 145 3.57 -2.40 26.60
C LEU A 145 3.20 -2.74 25.16
N ILE A 146 2.04 -2.30 24.71
CA ILE A 146 1.60 -2.38 23.32
C ILE A 146 1.42 -0.95 22.81
N ILE A 147 2.08 -0.59 21.70
CA ILE A 147 1.96 0.72 21.07
C ILE A 147 1.47 0.54 19.63
N ASP A 148 0.32 1.14 19.32
CA ASP A 148 -0.19 1.28 17.95
C ASP A 148 0.10 2.68 17.39
N GLU A 149 0.31 2.77 16.07
CA GLU A 149 0.52 4.03 15.33
C GLU A 149 1.63 4.91 15.94
N TYR A 150 2.75 4.29 16.40
CA TYR A 150 3.84 4.99 17.10
C TYR A 150 4.40 6.18 16.29
N ASP A 151 4.30 6.13 14.97
CA ASP A 151 4.83 7.10 14.04
C ASP A 151 3.79 8.14 13.56
N ASN A 152 2.55 8.09 14.06
CA ASN A 152 1.46 8.89 13.49
C ASN A 152 1.67 10.40 13.66
N PHE A 153 1.90 10.89 14.88
CA PHE A 153 2.07 12.34 15.08
C PHE A 153 3.44 12.84 14.62
N THR A 154 4.50 12.02 14.73
CA THR A 154 5.83 12.37 14.23
C THR A 154 5.86 12.51 12.71
N ASN A 155 5.16 11.63 12.00
CA ASN A 155 4.97 11.77 10.55
C ASN A 155 4.17 13.03 10.18
N THR A 156 3.17 13.40 11.00
CA THR A 156 2.40 14.63 10.81
C THR A 156 3.30 15.86 10.99
N VAL A 157 4.10 15.88 12.05
CA VAL A 157 5.06 16.97 12.31
C VAL A 157 6.08 17.09 11.18
N LEU A 158 6.69 15.97 10.75
CA LEU A 158 7.64 15.96 9.65
C LEU A 158 7.03 16.52 8.35
N ASN A 159 5.80 16.14 8.04
CA ASN A 159 5.11 16.53 6.81
C ASN A 159 4.57 17.97 6.82
N GLU A 160 4.19 18.50 7.99
CA GLU A 160 3.52 19.81 8.10
C GLU A 160 4.44 20.93 8.59
N GLN A 161 5.42 20.60 9.45
CA GLN A 161 6.28 21.56 10.13
C GLN A 161 7.76 21.49 9.68
N GLY A 162 8.13 20.42 8.99
CA GLY A 162 9.48 20.20 8.48
C GLY A 162 10.45 19.54 9.46
N GLU A 163 11.67 19.29 8.97
CA GLU A 163 12.67 18.49 9.69
C GLU A 163 13.14 19.09 11.01
N ASN A 164 13.34 20.40 11.08
CA ASN A 164 13.86 21.05 12.29
C ASN A 164 12.93 20.85 13.50
N VAL A 165 11.62 20.94 13.26
CA VAL A 165 10.61 20.75 14.30
C VAL A 165 10.48 19.27 14.67
N TYR A 166 10.55 18.38 13.68
CA TYR A 166 10.59 16.95 13.88
C TYR A 166 11.79 16.56 14.77
N TRP A 167 12.98 17.11 14.50
CA TRP A 167 14.17 16.83 15.29
C TRP A 167 14.07 17.32 16.73
N ALA A 168 13.43 18.47 16.96
CA ALA A 168 13.23 18.96 18.31
C ALA A 168 12.45 17.99 19.23
N ILE A 169 11.60 17.13 18.67
CA ILE A 169 10.83 16.15 19.44
C ILE A 169 11.45 14.75 19.47
N THR A 170 12.25 14.37 18.47
CA THR A 170 12.78 13.01 18.31
C THR A 170 14.26 12.86 18.67
N HIS A 171 15.05 13.95 18.64
CA HIS A 171 16.49 13.92 18.91
C HIS A 171 16.85 14.43 20.30
N ALA A 172 18.05 14.09 20.75
CA ALA A 172 18.72 14.54 21.96
C ALA A 172 17.80 14.63 23.21
N ASP A 173 17.30 15.83 23.48
CA ASP A 173 16.45 16.13 24.63
C ASP A 173 14.95 16.19 24.27
N GLY A 174 14.57 15.69 23.08
CA GLY A 174 13.18 15.66 22.64
C GLY A 174 12.32 14.74 23.53
N PHE A 175 11.12 15.24 23.90
CA PHE A 175 10.23 14.56 24.84
C PHE A 175 9.85 13.14 24.38
N TYR A 176 9.72 12.93 23.08
CA TYR A 176 9.31 11.65 22.53
C TYR A 176 10.38 10.58 22.76
N ARG A 177 11.63 10.90 22.47
CA ARG A 177 12.77 10.02 22.75
C ARG A 177 12.91 9.73 24.24
N ASP A 178 12.68 10.73 25.09
CA ASP A 178 12.78 10.57 26.54
C ASP A 178 11.71 9.62 27.10
N VAL A 179 10.50 9.66 26.56
CA VAL A 179 9.44 8.71 26.91
C VAL A 179 9.83 7.27 26.53
N PHE A 180 10.38 7.05 25.35
CA PHE A 180 10.84 5.71 24.94
C PHE A 180 11.98 5.17 25.80
N LYS A 181 12.89 6.04 26.25
CA LYS A 181 13.93 5.65 27.21
C LYS A 181 13.34 5.16 28.54
N LYS A 182 12.29 5.81 29.02
CA LYS A 182 11.58 5.39 30.26
C LYS A 182 10.87 4.04 30.07
N PHE A 183 10.28 3.80 28.91
CA PHE A 183 9.65 2.50 28.61
C PHE A 183 10.63 1.33 28.65
N LYS A 184 11.86 1.52 28.17
CA LYS A 184 12.88 0.46 28.06
C LYS A 184 13.18 -0.31 29.35
N GLY A 185 13.21 0.35 30.49
CA GLY A 185 13.55 -0.27 31.77
C GLY A 185 12.35 -0.73 32.58
N MET A 186 11.14 -0.49 32.12
CA MET A 186 9.92 -0.71 32.87
C MET A 186 9.15 -1.96 32.46
N PHE A 187 9.12 -2.25 31.18
CA PHE A 187 8.29 -3.32 30.62
C PHE A 187 9.13 -4.58 30.36
N GLU A 188 8.63 -5.75 30.77
CA GLU A 188 9.25 -7.05 30.45
C GLU A 188 9.15 -7.35 28.95
N ARG A 189 8.06 -6.94 28.32
CA ARG A 189 7.87 -7.03 26.86
C ARG A 189 7.29 -5.73 26.29
N ILE A 190 7.71 -5.42 25.08
CA ILE A 190 7.21 -4.27 24.33
C ILE A 190 6.91 -4.73 22.89
N PHE A 191 5.71 -4.43 22.40
CA PHE A 191 5.33 -4.61 20.99
C PHE A 191 4.90 -3.28 20.40
N ILE A 192 5.62 -2.81 19.40
CA ILE A 192 5.40 -1.51 18.75
C ILE A 192 5.04 -1.76 17.30
N THR A 193 3.97 -1.12 16.84
CA THR A 193 3.57 -1.14 15.43
C THR A 193 3.25 0.24 14.89
N GLY A 194 3.44 0.38 13.59
CA GLY A 194 3.20 1.60 12.82
C GLY A 194 3.25 1.32 11.33
N VAL A 195 3.47 2.36 10.55
CA VAL A 195 3.52 2.32 9.10
C VAL A 195 4.91 2.66 8.55
N SER A 196 5.62 3.57 9.20
CA SER A 196 6.92 4.10 8.74
C SER A 196 8.05 3.69 9.66
N PRO A 197 9.22 3.28 9.16
CA PRO A 197 10.40 3.03 9.97
C PRO A 197 11.21 4.29 10.32
N VAL A 198 10.85 5.45 9.77
CA VAL A 198 11.61 6.71 9.91
C VAL A 198 11.81 7.11 11.36
N THR A 199 10.73 7.27 12.09
CA THR A 199 10.78 7.69 13.51
C THR A 199 11.47 6.64 14.38
N LEU A 200 11.48 5.37 13.94
CA LEU A 200 12.11 4.28 14.67
C LEU A 200 13.61 4.51 14.84
N ASP A 201 14.33 4.83 13.77
CA ASP A 201 15.77 5.07 13.82
C ASP A 201 16.12 6.27 14.70
N ASP A 202 15.40 7.38 14.54
CA ASP A 202 15.61 8.63 15.30
C ASP A 202 15.35 8.46 16.80
N VAL A 203 14.30 7.72 17.17
CA VAL A 203 13.94 7.47 18.56
C VAL A 203 14.81 6.38 19.19
N THR A 204 15.20 5.36 18.40
CA THR A 204 15.93 4.20 18.91
C THR A 204 17.44 4.35 18.90
N SER A 205 18.02 5.45 18.39
CA SER A 205 19.47 5.68 18.51
C SER A 205 19.98 5.71 19.97
N GLY A 206 19.06 5.75 20.96
CA GLY A 206 19.30 5.43 22.36
C GLY A 206 18.63 4.14 22.85
N PHE A 207 17.96 3.38 21.97
CA PHE A 207 17.11 2.23 22.27
C PHE A 207 17.64 0.94 21.61
N ASN A 208 18.93 0.75 21.54
CA ASN A 208 19.66 -0.36 20.90
C ASN A 208 19.11 -1.79 21.15
N ILE A 209 17.81 -1.98 21.40
CA ILE A 209 17.19 -3.22 21.89
C ILE A 209 15.91 -3.57 21.12
N GLY A 210 15.45 -2.74 20.18
CA GLY A 210 14.27 -3.05 19.37
C GLY A 210 14.61 -4.01 18.23
N TRP A 211 13.94 -5.17 18.20
CA TRP A 211 14.11 -6.17 17.16
C TRP A 211 13.08 -5.99 16.06
N HIS A 212 13.54 -5.63 14.87
CA HIS A 212 12.67 -5.44 13.71
C HIS A 212 12.33 -6.80 13.08
N ILE A 213 11.04 -7.14 13.00
CA ILE A 213 10.58 -8.45 12.48
C ILE A 213 9.77 -8.35 11.20
N SER A 214 9.61 -7.15 10.64
CA SER A 214 8.69 -6.90 9.50
C SER A 214 9.10 -7.63 8.23
N THR A 215 10.40 -7.83 8.01
CA THR A 215 10.97 -8.47 6.81
C THR A 215 11.31 -9.94 7.03
N LYS A 216 11.10 -10.48 8.22
CA LYS A 216 11.35 -11.90 8.51
C LYS A 216 10.29 -12.80 7.87
N PRO A 217 10.69 -13.95 7.27
CA PRO A 217 9.80 -14.83 6.55
C PRO A 217 8.68 -15.41 7.45
N GLU A 218 8.96 -15.74 8.71
CA GLU A 218 7.97 -16.29 9.63
C GLU A 218 6.83 -15.32 9.95
N PHE A 219 7.01 -14.00 9.73
CA PHE A 219 5.98 -12.97 9.96
C PHE A 219 5.41 -12.36 8.67
N ASN A 220 5.79 -12.89 7.49
CA ASN A 220 5.32 -12.38 6.20
C ASN A 220 3.78 -12.37 6.10
N GLN A 221 3.12 -13.44 6.58
CA GLN A 221 1.67 -13.63 6.54
C GLN A 221 0.96 -13.32 7.87
N MET A 222 1.65 -12.78 8.87
CA MET A 222 1.06 -12.49 10.19
C MET A 222 -0.09 -11.48 10.10
N LEU A 223 0.01 -10.51 9.20
CA LEU A 223 -1.07 -9.59 8.85
C LEU A 223 -1.38 -9.65 7.35
N GLY A 224 -2.58 -9.20 6.99
CA GLY A 224 -3.16 -9.46 5.68
C GLY A 224 -3.85 -10.83 5.65
N PHE A 225 -4.46 -11.17 4.54
CA PHE A 225 -5.10 -12.48 4.37
C PHE A 225 -4.41 -13.29 3.28
N SER A 226 -4.09 -14.55 3.56
CA SER A 226 -3.70 -15.51 2.54
C SER A 226 -4.90 -15.89 1.68
N GLN A 227 -4.67 -16.46 0.49
CA GLN A 227 -5.76 -16.92 -0.37
C GLN A 227 -6.62 -18.00 0.31
N GLU A 228 -6.01 -18.86 1.11
CA GLU A 228 -6.72 -19.89 1.86
C GLU A 228 -7.63 -19.28 2.94
N GLU A 229 -7.14 -18.30 3.68
CA GLU A 229 -7.94 -17.57 4.69
C GLU A 229 -9.13 -16.85 4.06
N VAL A 230 -8.95 -16.24 2.89
CA VAL A 230 -10.04 -15.61 2.12
C VAL A 230 -11.06 -16.67 1.69
N ARG A 231 -10.60 -17.81 1.17
CA ARG A 231 -11.47 -18.93 0.76
C ARG A 231 -12.32 -19.42 1.94
N ASN A 232 -11.69 -19.66 3.08
CA ASN A 232 -12.38 -20.16 4.28
C ASN A 232 -13.40 -19.14 4.82
N MET A 233 -13.05 -17.86 4.82
CA MET A 233 -13.97 -16.79 5.21
C MET A 233 -15.18 -16.71 4.27
N PHE A 234 -14.99 -16.79 2.96
CA PHE A 234 -16.08 -16.74 1.98
C PHE A 234 -16.96 -17.99 2.05
N ALA A 235 -16.35 -19.17 2.26
CA ALA A 235 -17.08 -20.40 2.48
C ALA A 235 -18.01 -20.30 3.71
N TYR A 236 -17.52 -19.77 4.82
CA TYR A 236 -18.34 -19.50 6.00
C TYR A 236 -19.52 -18.57 5.69
N TYR A 237 -19.29 -17.43 5.03
CA TYR A 237 -20.40 -16.51 4.71
C TYR A 237 -21.39 -17.10 3.69
N LYS A 238 -20.95 -17.99 2.81
CA LYS A 238 -21.83 -18.75 1.93
C LYS A 238 -22.69 -19.74 2.71
N GLU A 239 -22.12 -20.43 3.69
CA GLU A 239 -22.80 -21.40 4.55
C GLU A 239 -23.87 -20.72 5.43
N VAL A 240 -23.57 -19.57 6.01
CA VAL A 240 -24.51 -18.82 6.86
C VAL A 240 -25.49 -17.94 6.08
N GLY A 241 -25.49 -18.01 4.73
CA GLY A 241 -26.40 -17.29 3.86
C GLY A 241 -26.08 -15.79 3.67
N GLY A 242 -24.87 -15.35 4.04
CA GLY A 242 -24.40 -13.99 3.79
C GLY A 242 -23.98 -13.75 2.32
N ILE A 243 -23.63 -14.82 1.58
CA ILE A 243 -23.32 -14.79 0.16
C ILE A 243 -24.28 -15.76 -0.56
N PRO A 244 -24.78 -15.42 -1.77
CA PRO A 244 -25.66 -16.33 -2.53
C PRO A 244 -25.05 -17.72 -2.69
N ALA A 245 -25.86 -18.76 -2.50
CA ALA A 245 -25.43 -20.16 -2.64
C ALA A 245 -24.86 -20.50 -4.04
N THR A 246 -25.29 -19.75 -5.06
CA THR A 246 -24.85 -19.88 -6.45
C THR A 246 -23.49 -19.23 -6.73
N SER A 247 -22.95 -18.42 -5.80
CA SER A 247 -21.66 -17.75 -5.99
C SER A 247 -20.51 -18.75 -6.03
N ASP A 248 -19.60 -18.57 -6.99
CA ASP A 248 -18.35 -19.33 -7.08
C ASP A 248 -17.24 -18.57 -6.36
N ILE A 249 -16.72 -19.16 -5.28
CA ILE A 249 -15.70 -18.54 -4.43
C ILE A 249 -14.37 -18.34 -5.18
N GLU A 250 -13.99 -19.27 -6.06
CA GLU A 250 -12.74 -19.14 -6.82
C GLU A 250 -12.84 -18.02 -7.85
N VAL A 251 -14.00 -17.84 -8.48
CA VAL A 251 -14.25 -16.70 -9.37
C VAL A 251 -14.15 -15.37 -8.59
N MET A 252 -14.74 -15.30 -7.39
CA MET A 252 -14.65 -14.13 -6.53
C MET A 252 -13.19 -13.81 -6.13
N ILE A 253 -12.41 -14.84 -5.80
CA ILE A 253 -11.00 -14.69 -5.46
C ILE A 253 -10.19 -14.21 -6.67
N ASP A 254 -10.40 -14.79 -7.83
CA ASP A 254 -9.70 -14.42 -9.07
C ASP A 254 -10.03 -12.99 -9.51
N GLU A 255 -11.25 -12.53 -9.26
CA GLU A 255 -11.64 -11.13 -9.48
C GLU A 255 -10.93 -10.15 -8.53
N MET A 256 -10.73 -10.54 -7.26
CA MET A 256 -10.04 -9.71 -6.26
C MET A 256 -8.52 -9.67 -6.41
N LYS A 257 -7.89 -10.77 -6.85
CA LYS A 257 -6.42 -10.90 -6.92
C LYS A 257 -5.72 -9.72 -7.59
N PRO A 258 -6.09 -9.28 -8.80
CA PRO A 258 -5.41 -8.17 -9.46
C PRO A 258 -5.56 -6.84 -8.72
N TRP A 259 -6.51 -6.74 -7.77
CA TRP A 259 -6.83 -5.50 -7.07
C TRP A 259 -6.28 -5.40 -5.64
N TYR A 260 -6.19 -6.51 -4.91
CA TYR A 260 -5.94 -6.50 -3.47
C TYR A 260 -4.81 -7.40 -3.01
N ASP A 261 -4.36 -8.34 -3.85
CA ASP A 261 -3.33 -9.33 -3.56
C ASP A 261 -1.91 -8.82 -3.90
N ASN A 262 -0.99 -9.76 -3.92
CA ASN A 262 0.41 -9.67 -4.35
C ASN A 262 1.37 -9.00 -3.37
N TYR A 263 1.00 -8.81 -2.10
CA TYR A 263 1.94 -8.32 -1.12
C TYR A 263 2.89 -9.42 -0.62
N CYS A 264 4.18 -9.14 -0.68
CA CYS A 264 5.26 -9.94 -0.11
C CYS A 264 6.20 -9.00 0.65
N PHE A 265 6.44 -9.29 1.92
CA PHE A 265 7.20 -8.43 2.82
C PHE A 265 8.55 -9.03 3.21
N SER A 266 8.86 -10.26 2.79
CA SER A 266 10.12 -10.93 3.04
C SER A 266 10.67 -11.54 1.77
N GLU A 267 11.97 -11.33 1.52
CA GLU A 267 12.67 -11.94 0.40
C GLU A 267 12.63 -13.46 0.48
N ASP A 268 12.93 -14.02 1.66
CA ASP A 268 12.96 -15.47 1.88
C ASP A 268 11.58 -16.14 1.73
N ALA A 269 10.51 -15.35 1.92
CA ALA A 269 9.14 -15.82 1.74
C ALA A 269 8.66 -15.79 0.27
N LEU A 270 9.39 -15.12 -0.63
CA LEU A 270 8.94 -14.83 -1.98
C LEU A 270 8.54 -16.08 -2.79
N HIS A 271 9.28 -17.18 -2.63
CA HIS A 271 9.06 -18.43 -3.36
C HIS A 271 8.53 -19.58 -2.48
N THR A 272 8.47 -19.37 -1.17
CA THR A 272 8.10 -20.42 -0.19
C THR A 272 6.71 -20.23 0.39
N GLN A 273 6.13 -19.03 0.28
CA GLN A 273 4.83 -18.69 0.83
C GLN A 273 3.93 -18.03 -0.21
N SER A 274 2.62 -18.14 -0.02
CA SER A 274 1.66 -17.36 -0.79
C SER A 274 1.76 -15.88 -0.41
N LYS A 275 1.46 -15.01 -1.37
CA LYS A 275 1.32 -13.57 -1.14
C LYS A 275 0.06 -13.29 -0.34
N VAL A 276 -0.05 -12.10 0.20
CA VAL A 276 -1.18 -11.72 1.05
C VAL A 276 -2.02 -10.62 0.39
N PHE A 277 -3.32 -10.71 0.64
CA PHE A 277 -4.29 -9.68 0.32
C PHE A 277 -4.28 -8.58 1.39
N ASN A 278 -4.57 -7.36 0.97
CA ASN A 278 -4.95 -6.30 1.91
C ASN A 278 -6.31 -6.66 2.54
N SER A 279 -6.33 -6.87 3.87
CA SER A 279 -7.50 -7.40 4.57
C SER A 279 -8.72 -6.47 4.52
N ASP A 280 -8.52 -5.16 4.61
CA ASP A 280 -9.63 -4.19 4.56
C ASP A 280 -10.31 -4.17 3.18
N MET A 281 -9.53 -4.31 2.12
CA MET A 281 -10.05 -4.39 0.76
C MET A 281 -10.85 -5.67 0.50
N VAL A 282 -10.41 -6.80 1.05
CA VAL A 282 -11.18 -8.06 1.00
C VAL A 282 -12.50 -7.91 1.76
N ILE A 283 -12.48 -7.28 2.93
CA ILE A 283 -13.70 -7.00 3.72
C ILE A 283 -14.61 -6.03 2.97
N TYR A 284 -14.07 -5.02 2.30
CA TYR A 284 -14.84 -4.11 1.46
C TYR A 284 -15.58 -4.85 0.33
N TYR A 285 -14.89 -5.74 -0.38
CA TYR A 285 -15.47 -6.59 -1.41
C TYR A 285 -16.58 -7.49 -0.85
N LEU A 286 -16.29 -8.18 0.25
CA LEU A 286 -17.22 -9.08 0.91
C LEU A 286 -18.51 -8.36 1.36
N ARG A 287 -18.39 -7.17 1.95
CA ARG A 287 -19.55 -6.37 2.36
C ARG A 287 -20.45 -6.01 1.18
N ASN A 288 -19.86 -5.59 0.05
CA ASN A 288 -20.64 -5.32 -1.17
C ASN A 288 -21.37 -6.58 -1.66
N TYR A 289 -20.71 -7.74 -1.58
CA TYR A 289 -21.33 -9.01 -1.95
C TYR A 289 -22.48 -9.40 -1.01
N ILE A 290 -22.32 -9.21 0.30
CA ILE A 290 -23.39 -9.46 1.29
C ILE A 290 -24.57 -8.52 1.07
N ASP A 291 -24.31 -7.24 0.78
CA ASP A 291 -25.35 -6.22 0.65
C ASP A 291 -26.10 -6.29 -0.68
N ARG A 292 -25.43 -6.70 -1.77
CA ARG A 292 -25.96 -6.57 -3.14
C ARG A 292 -25.97 -7.88 -3.94
N GLY A 293 -25.29 -8.93 -3.47
CA GLY A 293 -25.12 -10.18 -4.19
C GLY A 293 -24.12 -10.13 -5.37
N GLU A 294 -23.39 -9.01 -5.52
CA GLU A 294 -22.43 -8.78 -6.60
C GLU A 294 -21.18 -8.03 -6.11
N ALA A 295 -20.12 -8.09 -6.88
CA ALA A 295 -18.88 -7.36 -6.63
C ALA A 295 -19.10 -5.83 -6.63
N PRO A 296 -18.25 -5.04 -5.94
CA PRO A 296 -18.34 -3.59 -5.96
C PRO A 296 -18.07 -3.03 -7.35
N LYS A 297 -18.91 -2.09 -7.83
CA LYS A 297 -18.68 -1.41 -9.13
C LYS A 297 -17.34 -0.68 -9.19
N GLN A 298 -16.88 -0.20 -8.06
CA GLN A 298 -15.53 0.36 -7.91
C GLN A 298 -14.75 -0.54 -6.98
N MET A 299 -13.75 -1.21 -7.52
CA MET A 299 -12.88 -2.11 -6.75
C MET A 299 -12.01 -1.38 -5.72
N ILE A 300 -11.94 -0.05 -5.78
CA ILE A 300 -11.24 0.78 -4.82
C ILE A 300 -12.25 1.41 -3.86
N ASP A 301 -12.10 1.14 -2.55
CA ASP A 301 -12.88 1.81 -1.53
C ASP A 301 -12.58 3.32 -1.56
N PRO A 302 -13.59 4.19 -1.73
CA PRO A 302 -13.42 5.64 -1.71
C PRO A 302 -12.69 6.17 -0.46
N ASN A 303 -12.78 5.46 0.66
CA ASN A 303 -12.10 5.82 1.91
C ASN A 303 -10.58 5.60 1.87
N THR A 304 -10.04 4.89 0.87
CA THR A 304 -8.58 4.70 0.72
C THR A 304 -7.85 5.95 0.20
N LYS A 305 -8.55 6.94 -0.29
CA LYS A 305 -7.97 8.21 -0.80
C LYS A 305 -7.11 8.96 0.22
N THR A 306 -7.34 8.74 1.51
CA THR A 306 -6.57 9.39 2.59
C THR A 306 -5.10 8.96 2.60
N ASP A 307 -4.79 7.72 2.21
CA ASP A 307 -3.42 7.20 2.19
C ASP A 307 -2.64 7.75 0.99
N TYR A 308 -3.32 7.95 -0.14
CA TYR A 308 -2.80 8.67 -1.31
C TYR A 308 -2.39 10.12 -0.97
N ASN A 309 -3.23 10.86 -0.24
CA ASN A 309 -2.94 12.23 0.16
C ASN A 309 -1.69 12.35 1.05
N LYS A 310 -1.38 11.33 1.86
CA LYS A 310 -0.15 11.30 2.67
C LYS A 310 1.09 11.10 1.80
N MET A 311 1.03 10.20 0.81
CA MET A 311 2.11 10.04 -0.17
C MET A 311 2.34 11.35 -0.93
N LYS A 312 1.27 12.02 -1.35
CA LYS A 312 1.34 13.31 -2.03
C LYS A 312 2.03 14.39 -1.18
N LYS A 313 1.71 14.46 0.12
CA LYS A 313 2.39 15.38 1.05
C LYS A 313 3.90 15.09 1.14
N LEU A 314 4.31 13.83 1.24
CA LEU A 314 5.73 13.43 1.25
C LEU A 314 6.46 13.85 -0.03
N LEU A 315 5.79 13.82 -1.17
CA LEU A 315 6.35 14.26 -2.45
C LEU A 315 6.45 15.79 -2.57
N GLN A 316 5.56 16.53 -1.90
CA GLN A 316 5.60 18.01 -1.86
C GLN A 316 6.75 18.57 -1.02
N LEU A 317 7.35 17.75 -0.13
CA LEU A 317 8.55 18.13 0.64
C LEU A 317 9.82 18.18 -0.23
N ASP A 318 9.73 17.88 -1.50
CA ASP A 318 10.84 17.80 -2.46
C ASP A 318 11.42 19.17 -2.87
N LYS A 319 11.50 20.10 -1.92
CA LYS A 319 12.11 21.43 -2.16
C LYS A 319 13.64 21.44 -2.17
N LEU A 320 14.29 20.31 -1.86
CA LEU A 320 15.74 20.18 -1.72
C LEU A 320 16.24 18.88 -2.38
N ASP A 321 16.96 19.00 -3.47
CA ASP A 321 17.95 18.09 -4.11
C ASP A 321 17.66 16.58 -4.25
N GLY A 322 16.44 16.10 -4.08
CA GLY A 322 16.10 14.68 -4.24
C GLY A 322 15.18 14.43 -5.44
N ASP A 323 15.51 13.50 -6.34
CA ASP A 323 14.67 13.13 -7.50
C ASP A 323 13.53 12.14 -7.12
N ARG A 324 12.73 12.49 -6.10
CA ARG A 324 11.56 11.68 -5.71
C ARG A 324 10.53 11.58 -6.82
N LYS A 325 10.36 12.67 -7.57
CA LYS A 325 9.46 12.71 -8.75
C LYS A 325 9.94 11.76 -9.84
N GLY A 326 11.25 11.69 -10.09
CA GLY A 326 11.85 10.73 -11.02
C GLY A 326 11.67 9.28 -10.56
N VAL A 327 11.84 8.99 -9.26
CA VAL A 327 11.57 7.67 -8.68
C VAL A 327 10.12 7.24 -8.93
N ILE A 328 9.13 8.10 -8.60
CA ILE A 328 7.71 7.79 -8.83
C ILE A 328 7.41 7.60 -10.31
N ARG A 329 7.98 8.44 -11.18
CA ARG A 329 7.82 8.29 -12.62
C ARG A 329 8.38 6.95 -13.10
N THR A 330 9.61 6.61 -12.72
CA THR A 330 10.21 5.31 -13.07
C THR A 330 9.34 4.15 -12.65
N ILE A 331 8.84 4.15 -11.40
CA ILE A 331 7.96 3.10 -10.89
C ILE A 331 6.65 3.04 -11.69
N ALA A 332 6.05 4.18 -11.99
CA ALA A 332 4.80 4.23 -12.73
C ALA A 332 4.95 3.73 -14.18
N GLU A 333 6.06 4.07 -14.84
CA GLU A 333 6.36 3.69 -16.22
C GLU A 333 6.79 2.23 -16.37
N THR A 334 7.62 1.73 -15.43
CA THR A 334 8.19 0.38 -15.52
C THR A 334 7.46 -0.66 -14.68
N GLY A 335 6.57 -0.22 -13.77
CA GLY A 335 5.90 -1.07 -12.80
C GLY A 335 6.80 -1.55 -11.65
N GLN A 336 8.10 -1.25 -11.65
CA GLN A 336 9.09 -1.74 -10.68
C GLN A 336 10.34 -0.85 -10.61
N ILE A 337 11.14 -1.08 -9.58
CA ILE A 337 12.46 -0.45 -9.39
C ILE A 337 13.42 -1.43 -8.72
N VAL A 338 14.71 -1.39 -9.10
CA VAL A 338 15.77 -2.17 -8.47
C VAL A 338 16.45 -1.28 -7.43
N THR A 339 16.52 -1.74 -6.18
CA THR A 339 17.08 -0.97 -5.07
C THR A 339 17.52 -1.88 -3.93
N THR A 340 18.27 -1.33 -2.97
CA THR A 340 18.50 -1.97 -1.67
C THR A 340 17.40 -1.54 -0.71
N LEU A 341 16.77 -2.50 -0.02
CA LEU A 341 15.75 -2.21 1.00
C LEU A 341 16.43 -1.89 2.33
N GLU A 342 16.17 -0.70 2.85
CA GLU A 342 16.61 -0.28 4.18
C GLU A 342 15.52 -0.58 5.21
N GLU A 343 15.87 -1.25 6.31
CA GLU A 343 14.92 -1.63 7.37
C GLU A 343 14.58 -0.47 8.29
N THR A 344 15.54 0.39 8.57
CA THR A 344 15.39 1.60 9.39
C THR A 344 16.28 2.71 8.83
N PHE A 345 15.84 3.94 8.92
CA PHE A 345 16.59 5.11 8.46
C PHE A 345 16.08 6.39 9.10
N PRO A 346 16.96 7.39 9.36
CA PRO A 346 16.57 8.67 9.91
C PRO A 346 15.84 9.55 8.88
N ALA A 347 15.03 10.49 9.36
CA ALA A 347 14.29 11.43 8.52
C ALA A 347 15.21 12.24 7.59
N SER A 348 16.44 12.57 8.03
CA SER A 348 17.43 13.30 7.23
C SER A 348 17.84 12.59 5.93
N ARG A 349 17.64 11.28 5.82
CA ARG A 349 17.96 10.51 4.62
C ARG A 349 16.79 10.34 3.65
N LEU A 350 15.63 10.90 3.95
CA LEU A 350 14.43 10.80 3.08
C LEU A 350 14.60 11.46 1.71
N THR A 351 15.57 12.35 1.54
CA THR A 351 15.93 12.93 0.23
C THR A 351 16.68 11.95 -0.67
N ASN A 352 17.27 10.89 -0.09
CA ASN A 352 17.94 9.84 -0.86
C ASN A 352 16.90 8.96 -1.58
N PRO A 353 17.01 8.74 -2.92
CA PRO A 353 16.09 7.91 -3.69
C PRO A 353 15.92 6.48 -3.16
N GLN A 354 16.98 5.87 -2.65
CA GLN A 354 16.96 4.51 -2.08
C GLN A 354 16.13 4.46 -0.79
N THR A 355 16.36 5.40 0.12
CA THR A 355 15.60 5.54 1.38
C THR A 355 14.12 5.84 1.09
N PHE A 356 13.86 6.73 0.12
CA PHE A 356 12.50 7.03 -0.30
C PHE A 356 11.79 5.79 -0.90
N THR A 357 12.49 5.00 -1.71
CA THR A 357 11.95 3.75 -2.25
C THR A 357 11.63 2.74 -1.14
N SER A 358 12.48 2.63 -0.12
CA SER A 358 12.22 1.81 1.06
C SER A 358 10.97 2.29 1.82
N LEU A 359 10.78 3.59 1.95
CA LEU A 359 9.56 4.16 2.56
C LEU A 359 8.29 3.79 1.77
N LEU A 360 8.35 3.84 0.43
CA LEU A 360 7.23 3.41 -0.43
C LEU A 360 6.86 1.94 -0.21
N PHE A 361 7.85 1.08 0.01
CA PHE A 361 7.61 -0.33 0.36
C PHE A 361 6.85 -0.46 1.69
N TYR A 362 7.28 0.22 2.75
CA TYR A 362 6.59 0.17 4.05
C TYR A 362 5.19 0.77 4.02
N TYR A 363 4.94 1.74 3.13
CA TYR A 363 3.59 2.27 2.90
C TYR A 363 2.69 1.34 2.05
N GLY A 364 3.24 0.22 1.54
CA GLY A 364 2.51 -0.72 0.69
C GLY A 364 2.30 -0.23 -0.75
N MET A 365 3.06 0.81 -1.14
CA MET A 365 3.09 1.29 -2.53
C MET A 365 3.97 0.40 -3.42
N LEU A 366 4.88 -0.35 -2.81
CA LEU A 366 5.72 -1.35 -3.45
C LEU A 366 5.67 -2.67 -2.67
N THR A 367 6.03 -3.76 -3.32
CA THR A 367 6.16 -5.10 -2.76
C THR A 367 7.38 -5.79 -3.34
N ILE A 368 7.92 -6.78 -2.66
CA ILE A 368 9.04 -7.59 -3.19
C ILE A 368 8.52 -8.46 -4.34
N LYS A 369 9.14 -8.33 -5.52
CA LYS A 369 8.85 -9.12 -6.72
C LYS A 369 9.96 -10.11 -7.07
N GLY A 370 11.19 -9.82 -6.67
CA GLY A 370 12.34 -10.62 -6.97
C GLY A 370 13.62 -10.01 -6.42
N THR A 371 14.74 -10.59 -6.85
CA THR A 371 16.09 -10.12 -6.54
C THR A 371 16.90 -9.92 -7.80
N PHE A 372 17.88 -9.04 -7.76
CA PHE A 372 18.86 -8.82 -8.79
C PHE A 372 20.25 -8.69 -8.14
N GLY A 373 20.99 -9.79 -8.07
CA GLY A 373 22.21 -9.89 -7.29
C GLY A 373 21.90 -9.74 -5.79
N ASP A 374 22.49 -8.75 -5.15
CA ASP A 374 22.27 -8.37 -3.75
C ASP A 374 21.21 -7.27 -3.57
N MET A 375 20.55 -6.88 -4.66
CA MET A 375 19.50 -5.86 -4.66
C MET A 375 18.11 -6.48 -4.78
N MET A 376 17.09 -5.76 -4.32
CA MET A 376 15.70 -6.14 -4.44
C MET A 376 15.05 -5.55 -5.68
N ILE A 377 14.20 -6.33 -6.34
CA ILE A 377 13.24 -5.84 -7.32
C ILE A 377 11.94 -5.55 -6.57
N LEU A 378 11.64 -4.27 -6.37
CA LEU A 378 10.40 -3.82 -5.79
C LEU A 378 9.43 -3.40 -6.90
N GLY A 379 8.20 -3.89 -6.86
CA GLY A 379 7.22 -3.59 -7.89
C GLY A 379 5.86 -3.18 -7.33
N ILE A 380 5.02 -2.62 -8.18
CA ILE A 380 3.64 -2.26 -7.82
C ILE A 380 2.87 -3.55 -7.50
N PRO A 381 2.25 -3.67 -6.30
CA PRO A 381 1.60 -4.92 -5.91
C PRO A 381 0.38 -5.25 -6.75
N ASN A 382 -0.49 -4.28 -7.00
CA ASN A 382 -1.80 -4.52 -7.61
C ASN A 382 -2.39 -3.27 -8.27
N ASN A 383 -3.56 -3.42 -8.89
CA ASN A 383 -4.24 -2.35 -9.62
C ASN A 383 -4.72 -1.21 -8.72
N ASN A 384 -5.04 -1.47 -7.45
CA ASN A 384 -5.39 -0.41 -6.50
C ASN A 384 -4.22 0.58 -6.34
N VAL A 385 -3.04 0.06 -6.05
CA VAL A 385 -1.83 0.88 -5.91
C VAL A 385 -1.40 1.48 -7.25
N ARG A 386 -1.52 0.72 -8.34
CA ARG A 386 -1.22 1.20 -9.71
C ARG A 386 -2.04 2.45 -10.06
N LYS A 387 -3.34 2.44 -9.77
CA LYS A 387 -4.20 3.63 -9.98
C LYS A 387 -3.76 4.84 -9.16
N GLN A 388 -3.16 4.65 -8.00
CA GLN A 388 -2.62 5.75 -7.21
C GLN A 388 -1.39 6.38 -7.86
N TYR A 389 -0.45 5.58 -8.40
CA TYR A 389 0.68 6.10 -9.18
C TYR A 389 0.22 6.87 -10.42
N TYR A 390 -0.78 6.35 -11.14
CA TYR A 390 -1.29 7.04 -12.33
C TYR A 390 -2.08 8.31 -11.97
N GLY A 391 -2.81 8.30 -10.86
CA GLY A 391 -3.45 9.52 -10.35
C GLY A 391 -2.42 10.61 -10.05
N TYR A 392 -1.28 10.26 -9.48
CA TYR A 392 -0.18 11.19 -9.24
C TYR A 392 0.42 11.74 -10.55
N LEU A 393 0.71 10.88 -11.53
CA LEU A 393 1.19 11.31 -12.84
C LEU A 393 0.20 12.24 -13.53
N LEU A 394 -1.09 11.92 -13.47
CA LEU A 394 -2.15 12.73 -14.05
C LEU A 394 -2.16 14.14 -13.44
N GLU A 395 -2.06 14.27 -12.12
CA GLU A 395 -1.97 15.57 -11.45
C GLU A 395 -0.74 16.36 -11.92
N GLN A 396 0.42 15.71 -12.08
CA GLN A 396 1.63 16.36 -12.59
C GLN A 396 1.41 16.90 -14.02
N TYR A 397 0.77 16.11 -14.88
CA TYR A 397 0.44 16.55 -16.23
C TYR A 397 -0.60 17.68 -16.23
N GLN A 398 -1.58 17.67 -15.34
CA GLN A 398 -2.58 18.72 -15.19
C GLN A 398 -1.98 20.04 -14.65
N GLU A 399 -0.97 19.98 -13.78
CA GLU A 399 -0.22 21.15 -13.32
C GLU A 399 0.57 21.82 -14.46
N GLU A 400 1.06 21.02 -15.42
CA GLU A 400 1.79 21.53 -16.59
C GLU A 400 0.85 22.10 -17.64
N LYS A 401 -0.24 21.41 -17.92
CA LYS A 401 -1.24 21.84 -18.92
C LYS A 401 -2.62 21.30 -18.57
N PHE A 402 -3.59 22.19 -18.54
CA PHE A 402 -4.98 21.80 -18.32
C PHE A 402 -5.53 20.97 -19.49
N VAL A 403 -6.07 19.80 -19.19
CA VAL A 403 -6.81 18.93 -20.11
C VAL A 403 -8.21 18.71 -19.54
N ASP A 404 -9.26 18.87 -20.36
CA ASP A 404 -10.64 18.64 -19.92
C ASP A 404 -10.90 17.14 -19.69
N LEU A 405 -10.84 16.73 -18.42
CA LEU A 405 -11.06 15.35 -18.00
C LEU A 405 -12.51 14.88 -18.20
N ASN A 406 -13.48 15.79 -18.19
CA ASN A 406 -14.88 15.43 -18.44
C ASN A 406 -15.10 15.10 -19.90
N GLN A 407 -14.56 15.90 -20.80
CA GLN A 407 -14.57 15.61 -22.23
C GLN A 407 -13.89 14.27 -22.52
N MET A 408 -12.73 14.01 -21.90
CA MET A 408 -12.03 12.73 -22.03
C MET A 408 -12.91 11.54 -21.63
N LYS A 409 -13.62 11.63 -20.50
CA LYS A 409 -14.52 10.56 -20.02
C LYS A 409 -15.69 10.31 -20.98
N ILE A 410 -16.25 11.38 -21.58
CA ILE A 410 -17.31 11.27 -22.59
C ILE A 410 -16.76 10.52 -23.82
N LEU A 411 -15.58 10.87 -24.29
CA LEU A 411 -14.94 10.19 -25.43
C LEU A 411 -14.65 8.72 -25.15
N PHE A 412 -14.20 8.37 -23.94
CA PHE A 412 -14.05 6.97 -23.53
C PHE A 412 -15.39 6.22 -23.51
N THR A 413 -16.49 6.88 -23.16
CA THR A 413 -17.81 6.28 -23.23
C THR A 413 -18.18 5.93 -24.68
N TYR A 414 -17.93 6.82 -25.62
CA TYR A 414 -18.14 6.55 -27.06
C TYR A 414 -17.22 5.43 -27.58
N MET A 415 -15.97 5.38 -27.14
CA MET A 415 -15.07 4.28 -27.46
C MET A 415 -15.65 2.93 -26.97
N ALA A 416 -16.11 2.89 -25.72
CA ALA A 416 -16.57 1.65 -25.10
C ALA A 416 -17.89 1.13 -25.66
N LEU A 417 -18.86 2.00 -25.96
CA LEU A 417 -20.21 1.64 -26.32
C LEU A 417 -20.48 1.69 -27.82
N GLU A 418 -19.80 2.55 -28.58
CA GLU A 418 -20.07 2.83 -29.99
C GLU A 418 -18.88 2.56 -30.90
N GLY A 419 -17.70 2.22 -30.37
CA GLY A 419 -16.49 1.99 -31.16
C GLY A 419 -15.90 3.25 -31.81
N LYS A 420 -16.32 4.43 -31.38
CA LYS A 420 -15.81 5.73 -31.87
C LYS A 420 -14.49 6.08 -31.21
N TRP A 421 -13.44 5.39 -31.58
CA TRP A 421 -12.13 5.46 -30.94
C TRP A 421 -11.29 6.65 -31.42
N ARG A 422 -11.44 7.08 -32.68
CA ARG A 422 -10.56 8.06 -33.32
C ARG A 422 -10.54 9.40 -32.59
N GLU A 423 -11.70 9.91 -32.22
CA GLU A 423 -11.81 11.19 -31.51
C GLU A 423 -11.17 11.14 -30.12
N GLY A 424 -11.37 10.02 -29.39
CA GLY A 424 -10.79 9.84 -28.05
C GLY A 424 -9.26 9.75 -28.07
N LEU A 425 -8.71 8.94 -28.98
CA LEU A 425 -7.26 8.79 -29.11
C LEU A 425 -6.60 10.05 -29.70
N GLN A 426 -7.27 10.76 -30.62
CA GLN A 426 -6.79 12.05 -31.13
C GLN A 426 -6.74 13.09 -30.01
N PHE A 427 -7.78 13.18 -29.18
CA PHE A 427 -7.81 14.10 -28.05
C PHE A 427 -6.64 13.83 -27.09
N MET A 428 -6.33 12.55 -26.79
CA MET A 428 -5.17 12.18 -25.98
C MET A 428 -3.85 12.59 -26.65
N ALA A 429 -3.70 12.36 -27.94
CA ALA A 429 -2.50 12.72 -28.69
C ALA A 429 -2.28 14.24 -28.73
N ASP A 430 -3.35 15.02 -28.89
CA ASP A 430 -3.29 16.47 -28.85
C ASP A 430 -2.91 17.00 -27.46
N ALA A 431 -3.47 16.40 -26.41
CA ALA A 431 -3.10 16.70 -25.03
C ALA A 431 -1.61 16.40 -24.75
N TYR A 432 -1.12 15.25 -25.21
CA TYR A 432 0.30 14.89 -25.10
C TYR A 432 1.21 15.89 -25.81
N SER A 433 0.85 16.29 -27.05
CA SER A 433 1.61 17.27 -27.81
C SER A 433 1.73 18.62 -27.08
N GLN A 434 0.71 19.02 -26.34
CA GLN A 434 0.72 20.25 -25.57
C GLN A 434 1.63 20.15 -24.32
N VAL A 435 1.65 19.00 -23.64
CA VAL A 435 2.50 18.75 -22.48
C VAL A 435 3.96 18.58 -22.90
N SER A 436 4.23 17.83 -23.98
CA SER A 436 5.59 17.56 -24.47
C SER A 436 6.29 18.82 -25.01
N SER A 437 5.54 19.79 -25.51
CA SER A 437 6.10 21.06 -26.01
C SER A 437 6.70 21.96 -24.92
N VAL A 438 6.36 21.73 -23.66
CA VAL A 438 6.84 22.50 -22.50
C VAL A 438 8.16 21.93 -21.94
N ARG A 439 8.49 20.69 -22.31
CA ARG A 439 9.69 19.98 -21.81
C ARG A 439 10.68 19.74 -22.92
N ASP A 440 11.74 20.52 -22.98
CA ASP A 440 12.87 20.25 -23.86
C ASP A 440 13.49 18.87 -23.52
N GLY A 441 13.43 17.93 -24.47
CA GLY A 441 14.21 16.69 -24.47
C GLY A 441 13.48 15.39 -24.07
N ILE A 442 12.13 15.36 -23.97
CA ILE A 442 11.40 14.13 -23.60
C ILE A 442 10.69 13.51 -24.81
N GLU A 443 11.46 13.01 -25.76
CA GLU A 443 10.97 12.25 -26.93
C GLU A 443 11.22 10.74 -26.73
N SER A 444 10.78 10.15 -25.63
CA SER A 444 10.90 8.71 -25.46
C SER A 444 9.52 8.04 -25.52
N GLU A 445 9.50 6.84 -26.10
CA GLU A 445 8.31 5.98 -26.11
C GLU A 445 7.74 5.75 -24.70
N ARG A 446 8.61 5.61 -23.70
CA ARG A 446 8.22 5.47 -22.29
C ARG A 446 7.43 6.65 -21.74
N ASN A 447 7.81 7.88 -22.10
CA ASN A 447 7.06 9.05 -21.64
C ASN A 447 5.67 9.13 -22.25
N LEU A 448 5.55 8.78 -23.54
CA LEU A 448 4.28 8.65 -24.23
C LEU A 448 3.41 7.56 -23.60
N GLN A 449 3.98 6.40 -23.31
CA GLN A 449 3.30 5.30 -22.61
C GLN A 449 2.83 5.74 -21.22
N GLY A 450 3.67 6.40 -20.41
CA GLY A 450 3.31 6.92 -19.09
C GLY A 450 2.14 7.90 -19.14
N PHE A 451 2.14 8.81 -20.12
CA PHE A 451 1.04 9.75 -20.36
C PHE A 451 -0.27 9.02 -20.72
N PHE A 452 -0.23 8.13 -21.70
CA PHE A 452 -1.39 7.36 -22.11
C PHE A 452 -1.92 6.52 -20.95
N MET A 453 -1.04 5.92 -20.16
CA MET A 453 -1.39 5.13 -19.00
C MET A 453 -2.17 5.93 -17.95
N ALA A 454 -1.70 7.15 -17.64
CA ALA A 454 -2.37 8.01 -16.67
C ALA A 454 -3.79 8.38 -17.12
N TYR A 455 -3.97 8.72 -18.39
CA TYR A 455 -5.28 9.12 -18.92
C TYR A 455 -6.21 7.94 -19.20
N LEU A 456 -5.72 6.82 -19.73
CA LEU A 456 -6.53 5.62 -19.96
C LEU A 456 -7.13 5.06 -18.67
N ASN A 457 -6.47 5.25 -17.52
CA ASN A 457 -6.99 4.82 -16.21
C ASN A 457 -8.09 5.72 -15.64
N LEU A 458 -8.45 6.83 -16.28
CA LEU A 458 -9.60 7.66 -15.89
C LEU A 458 -10.95 6.99 -16.16
N ASN A 459 -11.01 6.04 -17.08
CA ASN A 459 -12.24 5.34 -17.41
C ASN A 459 -12.43 4.11 -16.51
N ASN A 460 -13.68 3.65 -16.40
CA ASN A 460 -14.04 2.43 -15.68
C ASN A 460 -14.50 1.30 -16.64
N TYR A 461 -14.58 1.58 -17.94
CA TYR A 461 -15.01 0.59 -18.95
C TYR A 461 -13.93 -0.45 -19.23
N TYR A 462 -12.67 -0.13 -18.92
CA TYR A 462 -11.52 -0.97 -19.22
C TYR A 462 -10.60 -1.15 -18.02
N TYR A 463 -10.02 -2.34 -17.95
CA TYR A 463 -8.79 -2.59 -17.23
C TYR A 463 -7.63 -2.42 -18.21
N THR A 464 -6.82 -1.40 -18.03
CA THR A 464 -5.68 -1.14 -18.92
C THR A 464 -4.53 -2.04 -18.52
N ALA A 465 -4.15 -2.96 -19.40
CA ALA A 465 -3.01 -3.85 -19.24
C ALA A 465 -1.84 -3.33 -20.11
N PRO A 466 -0.82 -2.70 -19.51
CA PRO A 466 0.39 -2.32 -20.21
C PRO A 466 1.28 -3.54 -20.41
N GLU A 467 2.06 -3.53 -21.49
CA GLU A 467 3.08 -4.54 -21.77
C GLU A 467 2.56 -5.99 -21.61
N LEU A 468 1.31 -6.24 -22.07
CA LEU A 468 0.75 -7.57 -22.02
C LEU A 468 1.45 -8.49 -23.01
N GLU A 469 2.00 -9.60 -22.52
CA GLU A 469 2.64 -10.60 -23.35
C GLU A 469 1.62 -11.34 -24.22
N LEU A 470 1.77 -11.27 -25.52
CA LEU A 470 0.93 -11.87 -26.54
C LEU A 470 1.79 -12.49 -27.65
N ASN A 471 1.71 -13.82 -27.86
CA ASN A 471 2.42 -14.53 -28.94
C ASN A 471 3.91 -14.14 -29.08
N HIS A 472 4.67 -14.28 -28.00
CA HIS A 472 6.11 -13.98 -27.97
C HIS A 472 6.48 -12.49 -28.25
N GLY A 473 5.61 -11.58 -27.85
CA GLY A 473 5.85 -10.12 -27.85
C GLY A 473 4.94 -9.43 -26.85
N TYR A 474 5.17 -8.15 -26.67
CA TYR A 474 4.40 -7.31 -25.74
C TYR A 474 3.67 -6.24 -26.53
N CYS A 475 2.34 -6.10 -26.34
CA CYS A 475 1.63 -4.93 -26.84
C CYS A 475 1.75 -3.77 -25.85
N ASP A 476 1.79 -2.53 -26.35
CA ASP A 476 1.89 -1.37 -25.47
C ASP A 476 0.71 -1.26 -24.52
N PHE A 477 -0.51 -1.38 -25.03
CA PHE A 477 -1.72 -1.43 -24.20
C PHE A 477 -2.76 -2.39 -24.74
N PHE A 478 -3.36 -3.14 -23.83
CA PHE A 478 -4.64 -3.78 -24.07
C PHE A 478 -5.70 -3.19 -23.13
N LEU A 479 -6.76 -2.62 -23.70
CA LEU A 479 -7.93 -2.15 -22.97
C LEU A 479 -8.91 -3.31 -22.85
N LEU A 480 -8.80 -4.01 -21.71
CA LEU A 480 -9.62 -5.19 -21.37
C LEU A 480 -11.02 -4.73 -20.96
N PRO A 481 -12.10 -5.27 -21.55
CA PRO A 481 -13.45 -4.81 -21.23
C PRO A 481 -13.84 -5.22 -19.81
N ASN A 482 -14.39 -4.27 -19.04
CA ASN A 482 -14.99 -4.52 -17.73
C ASN A 482 -16.47 -4.85 -17.91
N LEU A 483 -16.77 -6.11 -18.23
CA LEU A 483 -18.15 -6.56 -18.48
C LEU A 483 -18.94 -6.85 -17.20
N THR A 484 -18.26 -6.99 -16.07
CA THR A 484 -18.93 -7.21 -14.77
C THR A 484 -19.86 -6.05 -14.41
N HIS A 485 -19.46 -4.81 -14.76
CA HIS A 485 -20.19 -3.61 -14.34
C HIS A 485 -20.66 -2.72 -15.49
N TYR A 486 -20.18 -2.93 -16.70
CA TYR A 486 -20.45 -2.07 -17.84
C TYR A 486 -20.74 -2.88 -19.10
N ALA A 487 -21.73 -2.45 -19.88
CA ALA A 487 -22.07 -3.07 -21.16
C ALA A 487 -21.07 -2.66 -22.25
N THR A 488 -19.78 -2.82 -21.99
CA THR A 488 -18.70 -2.49 -22.94
C THR A 488 -18.81 -3.39 -24.16
N LYS A 489 -18.82 -2.79 -25.37
CA LYS A 489 -18.98 -3.53 -26.64
C LYS A 489 -17.70 -3.63 -27.44
N HIS A 490 -16.71 -2.81 -27.14
CA HIS A 490 -15.48 -2.68 -27.89
C HIS A 490 -14.26 -2.80 -26.98
N SER A 491 -13.21 -3.47 -27.42
CA SER A 491 -11.91 -3.60 -26.78
C SER A 491 -10.80 -3.18 -27.73
N TYR A 492 -9.62 -2.84 -27.20
CA TYR A 492 -8.57 -2.20 -28.00
C TYR A 492 -7.20 -2.76 -27.70
N ILE A 493 -6.42 -3.05 -28.73
CA ILE A 493 -4.97 -3.15 -28.66
C ILE A 493 -4.42 -1.86 -29.27
N LEU A 494 -3.59 -1.16 -28.52
CA LEU A 494 -2.91 0.05 -28.96
C LEU A 494 -1.42 -0.22 -29.04
N GLU A 495 -0.80 0.21 -30.14
CA GLU A 495 0.63 0.15 -30.38
C GLU A 495 1.13 1.57 -30.64
N LEU A 496 2.04 2.06 -29.81
CA LEU A 496 2.60 3.39 -29.88
C LEU A 496 4.00 3.32 -30.50
N LYS A 497 4.29 4.18 -31.44
CA LYS A 497 5.61 4.28 -32.06
C LYS A 497 6.10 5.72 -32.02
N VAL A 498 7.36 5.90 -31.64
CA VAL A 498 8.00 7.21 -31.57
C VAL A 498 9.21 7.24 -32.50
N LEU A 499 9.32 8.29 -33.28
CA LEU A 499 10.48 8.58 -34.11
C LEU A 499 11.07 9.94 -33.75
N SER A 500 12.40 10.02 -33.82
CA SER A 500 13.06 11.33 -33.78
C SER A 500 12.73 12.12 -35.05
N LYS A 501 12.71 13.45 -34.96
CA LYS A 501 12.55 14.32 -36.13
C LYS A 501 13.60 14.04 -37.22
N LYS A 502 14.83 13.77 -36.82
CA LYS A 502 15.95 13.40 -37.70
C LYS A 502 15.68 12.10 -38.48
N ASP A 503 15.13 11.08 -37.81
CA ASP A 503 14.82 9.82 -38.47
C ASP A 503 13.60 9.91 -39.40
N TYR A 504 12.61 10.72 -39.03
CA TYR A 504 11.44 10.96 -39.85
C TYR A 504 11.77 11.73 -41.15
N GLU A 505 12.62 12.76 -41.08
CA GLU A 505 13.05 13.59 -42.22
C GLU A 505 14.17 12.93 -43.04
N SER A 506 14.74 11.80 -42.58
CA SER A 506 15.80 11.10 -43.29
C SER A 506 15.32 10.55 -44.63
N LYS A 507 16.06 10.84 -45.70
CA LYS A 507 15.78 10.26 -47.03
C LYS A 507 16.07 8.77 -47.02
N PRO A 508 15.17 7.92 -47.57
CA PRO A 508 15.46 6.52 -47.73
C PRO A 508 16.63 6.29 -48.68
N GLU A 509 17.44 5.27 -48.41
CA GLU A 509 18.43 4.79 -49.37
C GLU A 509 17.71 4.20 -50.59
N ASP A 510 18.32 4.23 -51.77
CA ASP A 510 17.72 3.72 -53.01
C ASP A 510 17.19 2.29 -52.83
N GLY A 511 15.88 2.13 -53.07
CA GLY A 511 15.17 0.85 -52.98
C GLY A 511 14.79 0.41 -51.56
N LYS A 512 15.01 1.23 -50.52
CA LYS A 512 14.58 0.96 -49.14
C LYS A 512 13.39 1.84 -48.73
N LEU A 513 12.61 1.38 -47.78
CA LEU A 513 11.57 2.16 -47.13
C LEU A 513 12.14 3.31 -46.28
N SER A 514 11.39 4.38 -46.13
CA SER A 514 11.72 5.36 -45.09
C SER A 514 11.68 4.73 -43.70
N LYS A 515 12.43 5.27 -42.75
CA LYS A 515 12.41 4.75 -41.35
C LYS A 515 10.99 4.79 -40.77
N ALA A 516 10.19 5.80 -41.08
CA ALA A 516 8.81 5.91 -40.65
C ALA A 516 7.93 4.76 -41.18
N GLU A 517 8.07 4.45 -42.47
CA GLU A 517 7.30 3.39 -43.10
C GLU A 517 7.78 1.99 -42.65
N ALA A 518 9.09 1.80 -42.49
CA ALA A 518 9.63 0.56 -41.97
C ALA A 518 9.13 0.28 -40.54
N GLN A 519 9.14 1.29 -39.64
CA GLN A 519 8.62 1.18 -38.28
C GLN A 519 7.11 0.91 -38.29
N TRP A 520 6.36 1.53 -39.20
CA TRP A 520 4.93 1.29 -39.33
C TRP A 520 4.62 -0.14 -39.75
N GLN A 521 5.31 -0.66 -40.78
CA GLN A 521 5.12 -2.05 -41.22
C GLN A 521 5.48 -3.07 -40.15
N GLU A 522 6.54 -2.80 -39.38
CA GLU A 522 6.89 -3.64 -38.24
C GLU A 522 5.77 -3.63 -37.19
N ALA A 523 5.24 -2.48 -36.80
CA ALA A 523 4.14 -2.34 -35.86
C ALA A 523 2.88 -3.04 -36.37
N GLU A 524 2.58 -2.94 -37.67
CA GLU A 524 1.44 -3.64 -38.28
C GLU A 524 1.60 -5.15 -38.22
N ALA A 525 2.79 -5.67 -38.51
CA ALA A 525 3.07 -7.11 -38.38
C ALA A 525 2.98 -7.57 -36.90
N GLN A 526 3.44 -6.76 -35.95
CA GLN A 526 3.35 -7.04 -34.52
C GLN A 526 1.89 -7.12 -34.06
N ILE A 527 1.08 -6.12 -34.31
CA ILE A 527 -0.31 -6.06 -33.84
C ILE A 527 -1.19 -7.13 -34.47
N LYS A 528 -0.96 -7.50 -35.75
CA LYS A 528 -1.62 -8.63 -36.41
C LYS A 528 -1.28 -9.96 -35.72
N ARG A 529 -0.03 -10.16 -35.36
CA ARG A 529 0.43 -11.35 -34.61
C ARG A 529 -0.20 -11.44 -33.21
N TYR A 530 -0.31 -10.30 -32.52
CA TYR A 530 -0.94 -10.25 -31.19
C TYR A 530 -2.43 -10.57 -31.26
N ALA A 531 -3.14 -10.00 -32.21
CA ALA A 531 -4.59 -10.14 -32.33
C ALA A 531 -5.09 -11.58 -32.50
N VAL A 532 -4.28 -12.45 -33.08
CA VAL A 532 -4.62 -13.88 -33.28
C VAL A 532 -4.21 -14.77 -32.10
N ALA A 533 -3.63 -14.23 -31.05
CA ALA A 533 -3.27 -15.01 -29.87
C ALA A 533 -4.53 -15.58 -29.19
N PRO A 534 -4.58 -16.89 -28.86
CA PRO A 534 -5.73 -17.49 -28.17
C PRO A 534 -6.12 -16.77 -26.88
N ARG A 535 -5.14 -16.20 -26.19
CA ARG A 535 -5.33 -15.39 -24.98
C ARG A 535 -6.16 -14.12 -25.25
N VAL A 536 -6.02 -13.49 -26.42
CA VAL A 536 -6.77 -12.29 -26.79
C VAL A 536 -8.26 -12.59 -26.93
N GLU A 537 -8.60 -13.75 -27.52
CA GLU A 537 -9.99 -14.17 -27.66
C GLU A 537 -10.68 -14.33 -26.30
N ALA A 538 -9.98 -14.93 -25.34
CA ALA A 538 -10.49 -15.05 -23.97
C ALA A 538 -10.60 -13.68 -23.29
N LEU A 539 -9.62 -12.78 -23.46
CA LEU A 539 -9.54 -11.48 -22.80
C LEU A 539 -10.55 -10.47 -23.34
N ARG A 540 -10.87 -10.48 -24.65
CA ARG A 540 -11.86 -9.57 -25.24
C ARG A 540 -13.31 -9.94 -24.88
N GLN A 541 -13.56 -11.14 -24.37
CA GLN A 541 -14.85 -11.61 -23.83
C GLN A 541 -16.04 -11.34 -24.78
N GLY A 542 -15.85 -11.59 -26.08
CA GLY A 542 -16.89 -11.39 -27.10
C GLY A 542 -17.10 -9.95 -27.58
N THR A 543 -16.36 -8.96 -27.08
CA THR A 543 -16.39 -7.60 -27.60
C THR A 543 -15.74 -7.49 -28.99
N THR A 544 -16.05 -6.42 -29.72
CA THR A 544 -15.36 -6.10 -30.97
C THR A 544 -13.95 -5.59 -30.67
N LEU A 545 -12.93 -6.28 -31.20
CA LEU A 545 -11.53 -5.91 -30.99
C LEU A 545 -11.06 -4.94 -32.07
N HIS A 546 -10.58 -3.78 -31.66
CA HIS A 546 -9.91 -2.80 -32.50
C HIS A 546 -8.39 -2.87 -32.31
N LYS A 547 -7.64 -2.72 -33.39
CA LYS A 547 -6.18 -2.77 -33.45
C LYS A 547 -5.66 -1.49 -34.01
N ILE A 548 -5.10 -0.63 -33.18
CA ILE A 548 -4.77 0.74 -33.55
C ILE A 548 -3.28 0.99 -33.36
N ILE A 549 -2.63 1.52 -34.39
CA ILE A 549 -1.26 1.99 -34.35
C ILE A 549 -1.26 3.52 -34.35
N MET A 550 -0.45 4.10 -33.48
CA MET A 550 -0.25 5.54 -33.38
C MET A 550 1.24 5.85 -33.49
N GLN A 551 1.63 6.65 -34.49
CA GLN A 551 3.02 7.04 -34.71
C GLN A 551 3.22 8.52 -34.40
N PHE A 552 4.20 8.80 -33.57
CA PHE A 552 4.53 10.14 -33.06
C PHE A 552 5.92 10.58 -33.53
N VAL A 553 6.05 11.86 -33.81
CA VAL A 553 7.32 12.52 -34.13
C VAL A 553 7.42 13.82 -33.35
N ALA A 554 8.49 14.00 -32.59
CA ALA A 554 8.68 15.18 -31.75
C ALA A 554 7.44 15.55 -30.90
N GLY A 555 6.84 14.55 -30.27
CA GLY A 555 5.65 14.70 -29.42
C GLY A 555 4.33 14.92 -30.17
N LYS A 556 4.31 14.92 -31.51
CA LYS A 556 3.11 15.11 -32.31
C LYS A 556 2.69 13.83 -33.02
N LEU A 557 1.40 13.55 -33.02
CA LEU A 557 0.82 12.46 -33.79
C LEU A 557 0.93 12.75 -35.27
N VAL A 558 1.58 11.88 -36.05
CA VAL A 558 1.75 12.00 -37.50
C VAL A 558 0.92 11.00 -38.27
N ARG A 559 0.62 9.84 -37.67
CA ARG A 559 -0.20 8.80 -38.29
C ARG A 559 -0.96 8.00 -37.24
N MET A 560 -2.25 7.72 -37.50
CA MET A 560 -3.09 6.88 -36.63
C MET A 560 -4.10 6.14 -37.49
N GLU A 561 -4.01 4.79 -37.49
CA GLU A 561 -4.88 3.94 -38.31
C GLU A 561 -5.26 2.66 -37.55
N GLU A 562 -6.43 2.14 -37.89
CA GLU A 562 -6.87 0.81 -37.48
C GLU A 562 -6.39 -0.23 -38.50
N VAL A 563 -5.76 -1.27 -38.00
CA VAL A 563 -5.23 -2.38 -38.83
C VAL A 563 -6.36 -3.37 -39.13
N ALA A 564 -6.66 -3.53 -40.42
CA ALA A 564 -7.61 -4.53 -40.88
C ALA A 564 -7.15 -5.96 -40.53
N CYS A 565 -8.13 -6.87 -40.40
CA CYS A 565 -7.87 -8.29 -40.16
C CYS A 565 -7.20 -8.95 -41.33
#